data_85106eb45a65ff98b7b1f59ffdf87fe7
#
_entry.id   85106eb45a65ff98b7b1f59ffdf87fe7
#
_cell.length_a   1.000
_cell.length_b   1.000
_cell.length_c   1.000
_cell.angle_alpha   90.00
_cell.angle_beta   90.00
_cell.angle_gamma   90.00
#
_symmetry.space_group_name_H-M   'P 1'
#
loop_
_entity.id
_entity.type
_entity.pdbx_description
1 polymer ?
#
loop_
_entity_poly.entity_id
_entity_poly.type
_entity_poly.pdbx_seq_one_letter_code
_entity_poly.pdbx_strand_id
1 'polypeptide(L)'
;SSAASDVYKRQVKALTELFRKSLNKDKLEVHVENLKNENVSAMMTLSEESRRMQDMMKMYNMYGMDPNMFGGQETLVLNANHPLVKYLAENQESDKAPLICEQLYDLAMMSHKQLSPDEMTRFVQRSNEILLMIAK
;
A
#
# COMPACT_ATOMS: atom_id res chain seq x y z
N SER A 1 -12.49 -15.61 -19.18
CA SER A 1 -11.56 -16.43 -19.96
C SER A 1 -10.21 -16.52 -19.28
N SER A 2 -9.48 -17.59 -19.55
CA SER A 2 -8.18 -17.84 -18.95
C SER A 2 -7.14 -16.76 -19.30
N ALA A 3 -7.22 -16.22 -20.51
CA ALA A 3 -6.28 -15.17 -20.96
C ALA A 3 -6.40 -13.88 -20.12
N ALA A 4 -7.61 -13.42 -19.89
CA ALA A 4 -7.85 -12.23 -19.07
C ALA A 4 -7.42 -12.46 -17.61
N SER A 5 -7.68 -13.66 -17.07
CA SER A 5 -7.26 -14.05 -15.73
C SER A 5 -5.73 -14.10 -15.61
N ASP A 6 -5.04 -14.60 -16.65
CA ASP A 6 -3.58 -14.68 -16.65
C ASP A 6 -2.95 -13.29 -16.71
N VAL A 7 -3.51 -12.37 -17.51
CA VAL A 7 -3.04 -10.98 -17.58
C VAL A 7 -3.22 -10.31 -16.22
N TYR A 8 -4.36 -10.50 -15.59
CA TYR A 8 -4.64 -9.94 -14.27
C TYR A 8 -3.62 -10.45 -13.23
N LYS A 9 -3.38 -11.76 -13.21
CA LYS A 9 -2.43 -12.38 -12.27
C LYS A 9 -1.02 -11.81 -12.46
N ARG A 10 -0.60 -11.61 -13.71
CA ARG A 10 0.73 -11.03 -14.00
C ARG A 10 0.80 -9.59 -13.51
N GLN A 11 -0.26 -8.80 -13.69
CA GLN A 11 -0.31 -7.43 -13.22
C GLN A 11 -0.22 -7.36 -11.70
N VAL A 12 -0.96 -8.23 -10.99
CA VAL A 12 -0.92 -8.30 -9.52
C VAL A 12 0.48 -8.67 -9.04
N LYS A 13 1.09 -9.67 -9.66
CA LYS A 13 2.45 -10.10 -9.30
C LYS A 13 3.46 -8.98 -9.54
N ALA A 14 3.37 -8.31 -10.69
CA ALA A 14 4.28 -7.24 -11.06
C ALA A 14 4.15 -6.06 -10.09
N LEU A 15 2.92 -5.66 -9.76
CA LEU A 15 2.68 -4.59 -8.81
C LEU A 15 3.18 -4.95 -7.41
N THR A 16 2.95 -6.19 -6.99
CA THR A 16 3.43 -6.68 -5.70
C THR A 16 4.95 -6.57 -5.60
N GLU A 17 5.64 -7.05 -6.61
CA GLU A 17 7.11 -7.01 -6.66
C GLU A 17 7.62 -5.57 -6.70
N LEU A 18 6.96 -4.71 -7.48
CA LEU A 18 7.32 -3.30 -7.59
C LEU A 18 7.22 -2.59 -6.25
N PHE A 19 6.11 -2.77 -5.53
CA PHE A 19 5.92 -2.15 -4.22
C PHE A 19 6.89 -2.70 -3.18
N ARG A 20 7.11 -4.02 -3.17
CA ARG A 20 8.07 -4.64 -2.24
C ARG A 20 9.47 -4.08 -2.44
N LYS A 21 9.90 -3.98 -3.69
CA LYS A 21 11.21 -3.45 -4.04
C LYS A 21 11.34 -1.97 -3.71
N SER A 22 10.35 -1.17 -4.10
CA SER A 22 10.37 0.28 -3.91
C SER A 22 10.37 0.67 -2.43
N LEU A 23 9.65 -0.10 -1.61
CA LEU A 23 9.51 0.17 -0.18
C LEU A 23 10.52 -0.60 0.67
N ASN A 24 11.31 -1.46 0.05
CA ASN A 24 12.23 -2.35 0.74
C ASN A 24 11.51 -3.20 1.81
N LYS A 25 10.35 -3.74 1.44
CA LYS A 25 9.50 -4.55 2.31
C LYS A 25 9.16 -5.87 1.64
N ASP A 26 10.01 -6.88 1.84
CA ASP A 26 9.91 -8.16 1.14
C ASP A 26 8.63 -8.93 1.43
N LYS A 27 8.01 -8.68 2.58
CA LYS A 27 6.83 -9.41 3.04
C LYS A 27 5.53 -8.62 2.93
N LEU A 28 5.56 -7.47 2.27
CA LEU A 28 4.37 -6.66 2.09
C LEU A 28 3.31 -7.42 1.29
N GLU A 29 2.10 -7.52 1.82
CA GLU A 29 0.99 -8.09 1.08
C GLU A 29 0.30 -7.00 0.28
N VAL A 30 0.11 -7.27 -1.01
CA VAL A 30 -0.52 -6.34 -1.94
C VAL A 30 -1.68 -7.05 -2.62
N HIS A 31 -2.85 -6.46 -2.54
CA HIS A 31 -4.04 -6.92 -3.24
C HIS A 31 -4.46 -5.85 -4.23
N VAL A 32 -5.04 -6.26 -5.36
CA VAL A 32 -5.54 -5.33 -6.37
C VAL A 32 -7.03 -5.61 -6.52
N GLU A 33 -7.84 -4.59 -6.30
CA GLU A 33 -9.29 -4.69 -6.34
C GLU A 33 -9.91 -3.55 -7.13
N ASN A 34 -11.11 -3.76 -7.64
CA ASN A 34 -11.89 -2.71 -8.28
C ASN A 34 -12.72 -2.00 -7.21
N LEU A 35 -12.24 -0.85 -6.77
CA LEU A 35 -12.94 -0.06 -5.76
C LEU A 35 -13.97 0.85 -6.43
N LYS A 36 -15.11 1.03 -5.77
CA LYS A 36 -16.19 1.86 -6.31
C LYS A 36 -15.81 3.34 -6.39
N ASN A 37 -15.03 3.82 -5.43
CA ASN A 37 -14.61 5.21 -5.41
C ASN A 37 -13.34 5.38 -6.25
N GLU A 38 -13.49 5.98 -7.42
CA GLU A 38 -12.40 6.20 -8.37
C GLU A 38 -11.32 7.15 -7.85
N ASN A 39 -11.63 7.92 -6.81
CA ASN A 39 -10.66 8.85 -6.22
C ASN A 39 -9.70 8.18 -5.24
N VAL A 40 -10.01 6.95 -4.83
CA VAL A 40 -9.13 6.19 -3.95
C VAL A 40 -8.13 5.41 -4.79
N SER A 41 -6.84 5.73 -4.64
CA SER A 41 -5.77 5.01 -5.34
C SER A 41 -5.35 3.76 -4.59
N ALA A 42 -5.27 3.85 -3.26
CA ALA A 42 -4.82 2.76 -2.41
C ALA A 42 -5.39 2.93 -1.01
N MET A 43 -5.52 1.82 -0.30
CA MET A 43 -5.93 1.83 1.09
C MET A 43 -5.19 0.73 1.85
N MET A 44 -5.13 0.87 3.16
CA MET A 44 -4.51 -0.13 4.02
C MET A 44 -5.58 -0.84 4.82
N THR A 45 -5.52 -2.17 4.85
CA THR A 45 -6.42 -2.97 5.66
C THR A 45 -5.62 -3.95 6.51
N LEU A 46 -6.24 -4.44 7.58
CA LEU A 46 -5.65 -5.50 8.37
C LEU A 46 -5.97 -6.84 7.71
N SER A 47 -5.01 -7.76 7.74
CA SER A 47 -5.27 -9.13 7.31
C SER A 47 -6.31 -9.76 8.25
N GLU A 48 -7.01 -10.79 7.76
CA GLU A 48 -7.98 -11.51 8.58
C GLU A 48 -7.37 -12.06 9.86
N GLU A 49 -6.16 -12.61 9.74
CA GLU A 49 -5.44 -13.13 10.89
C GLU A 49 -5.15 -12.07 11.94
N SER A 50 -4.68 -10.90 11.48
CA SER A 50 -4.39 -9.78 12.37
C SER A 50 -5.65 -9.27 13.04
N ARG A 51 -6.75 -9.23 12.30
CA ARG A 51 -8.04 -8.81 12.84
C ARG A 51 -8.54 -9.77 13.92
N ARG A 52 -8.41 -11.08 13.68
CA ARG A 52 -8.77 -12.11 14.67
C ARG A 52 -7.91 -12.00 15.91
N MET A 53 -6.61 -11.80 15.76
CA MET A 53 -5.70 -11.64 16.87
C MET A 53 -6.04 -10.42 17.71
N GLN A 54 -6.34 -9.29 17.07
CA GLN A 54 -6.75 -8.07 17.77
C GLN A 54 -8.05 -8.29 18.56
N ASP A 55 -9.02 -8.98 17.94
CA ASP A 55 -10.28 -9.28 18.59
C ASP A 55 -10.07 -10.20 19.79
N MET A 56 -9.22 -11.21 19.67
CA MET A 56 -8.86 -12.09 20.79
C MET A 56 -8.21 -11.33 21.93
N MET A 57 -7.31 -10.42 21.61
CA MET A 57 -6.64 -9.58 22.63
C MET A 57 -7.64 -8.71 23.38
N LYS A 58 -8.64 -8.15 22.68
CA LYS A 58 -9.71 -7.38 23.32
C LYS A 58 -10.56 -8.24 24.24
N MET A 59 -10.84 -9.48 23.83
CA MET A 59 -11.65 -10.42 24.64
C MET A 59 -10.93 -10.83 25.92
N TYR A 60 -9.61 -10.94 25.90
CA TYR A 60 -8.82 -11.36 27.07
C TYR A 60 -8.29 -10.19 27.89
N ASN A 61 -8.76 -8.97 27.63
CA ASN A 61 -8.34 -7.77 28.36
C ASN A 61 -6.81 -7.59 28.44
N MET A 62 -6.13 -7.92 27.37
CA MET A 62 -4.68 -7.75 27.28
C MET A 62 -4.32 -6.29 27.00
N TYR A 63 -4.74 -5.41 27.91
CA TYR A 63 -4.43 -3.99 27.80
C TYR A 63 -2.95 -3.76 28.04
N GLY A 64 -2.32 -2.97 27.19
CA GLY A 64 -0.91 -2.63 27.32
C GLY A 64 0.01 -3.39 26.38
N MET A 65 -0.51 -4.38 25.65
CA MET A 65 0.26 -5.05 24.61
C MET A 65 0.01 -4.36 23.29
N ASP A 66 1.11 -4.03 22.60
CA ASP A 66 1.03 -3.42 21.28
C ASP A 66 0.44 -4.44 20.29
N PRO A 67 -0.68 -4.14 19.62
CA PRO A 67 -1.23 -5.03 18.59
C PRO A 67 -0.23 -5.41 17.51
N ASN A 68 0.76 -4.55 17.27
CA ASN A 68 1.80 -4.80 16.27
C ASN A 68 2.80 -5.89 16.70
N MET A 69 2.87 -6.21 17.99
CA MET A 69 3.77 -7.26 18.48
C MET A 69 3.36 -8.66 18.05
N PHE A 70 2.12 -8.86 17.66
CA PHE A 70 1.57 -10.16 17.26
C PHE A 70 1.40 -10.32 15.75
N GLY A 71 2.23 -9.62 14.99
CA GLY A 71 2.28 -9.81 13.55
C GLY A 71 1.12 -9.21 12.81
N GLY A 72 0.72 -8.00 13.19
CA GLY A 72 -0.30 -7.26 12.46
C GLY A 72 0.15 -6.99 11.04
N GLN A 73 -0.04 -7.98 10.16
CA GLN A 73 0.26 -7.78 8.75
C GLN A 73 -0.84 -6.92 8.14
N GLU A 74 -0.44 -5.74 7.76
CA GLU A 74 -1.28 -4.82 7.02
C GLU A 74 -1.22 -5.21 5.54
N THR A 75 -2.38 -5.16 4.89
CA THR A 75 -2.47 -5.44 3.46
C THR A 75 -2.70 -4.14 2.72
N LEU A 76 -1.84 -3.87 1.74
CA LEU A 76 -2.01 -2.74 0.85
C LEU A 76 -2.98 -3.14 -0.26
N VAL A 77 -4.09 -2.43 -0.36
CA VAL A 77 -5.08 -2.67 -1.40
C VAL A 77 -4.98 -1.55 -2.43
N LEU A 78 -4.67 -1.92 -3.67
CA LEU A 78 -4.57 -0.98 -4.79
C LEU A 78 -5.85 -1.00 -5.60
N ASN A 79 -6.30 0.18 -6.00
CA ASN A 79 -7.49 0.30 -6.85
C ASN A 79 -7.10 0.15 -8.31
N ALA A 80 -7.50 -0.97 -8.92
CA ALA A 80 -7.19 -1.28 -10.32
C ALA A 80 -7.71 -0.22 -11.29
N ASN A 81 -8.76 0.50 -10.92
CA ASN A 81 -9.38 1.52 -11.77
C ASN A 81 -8.69 2.89 -11.68
N HIS A 82 -7.81 3.07 -10.71
CA HIS A 82 -7.16 4.37 -10.53
C HIS A 82 -6.03 4.55 -11.55
N PRO A 83 -5.94 5.73 -12.19
CA PRO A 83 -4.90 5.98 -13.19
C PRO A 83 -3.48 5.77 -12.71
N LEU A 84 -3.19 6.08 -11.46
CA LEU A 84 -1.84 5.88 -10.88
C LEU A 84 -1.48 4.40 -10.80
N VAL A 85 -2.44 3.55 -10.44
CA VAL A 85 -2.22 2.11 -10.37
C VAL A 85 -2.02 1.55 -11.78
N LYS A 86 -2.82 2.00 -12.73
CA LYS A 86 -2.66 1.63 -14.15
C LYS A 86 -1.30 2.03 -14.68
N TYR A 87 -0.87 3.25 -14.35
CA TYR A 87 0.46 3.74 -14.75
C TYR A 87 1.56 2.82 -14.22
N LEU A 88 1.50 2.46 -12.94
CA LEU A 88 2.51 1.60 -12.33
C LEU A 88 2.54 0.21 -12.97
N ALA A 89 1.37 -0.33 -13.30
CA ALA A 89 1.28 -1.64 -13.96
C ALA A 89 1.94 -1.63 -15.34
N GLU A 90 1.86 -0.51 -16.04
CA GLU A 90 2.38 -0.36 -17.40
C GLU A 90 3.81 0.20 -17.44
N ASN A 91 4.30 0.82 -16.37
CA ASN A 91 5.57 1.54 -16.35
C ASN A 91 6.44 1.16 -15.15
N GLN A 92 6.65 -0.12 -14.94
CA GLN A 92 7.40 -0.65 -13.81
C GLN A 92 8.86 -0.23 -13.82
N GLU A 93 9.41 0.03 -14.99
CA GLU A 93 10.80 0.44 -15.18
C GLU A 93 10.99 1.95 -15.12
N SER A 94 9.92 2.72 -14.93
CA SER A 94 10.00 4.17 -14.86
C SER A 94 10.78 4.63 -13.63
N ASP A 95 11.60 5.66 -13.80
CA ASP A 95 12.33 6.29 -12.70
C ASP A 95 11.38 6.88 -11.65
N LYS A 96 10.15 7.18 -12.05
CA LYS A 96 9.12 7.74 -11.17
C LYS A 96 8.38 6.67 -10.38
N ALA A 97 8.45 5.40 -10.80
CA ALA A 97 7.69 4.33 -10.17
C ALA A 97 7.97 4.19 -8.67
N PRO A 98 9.24 4.15 -8.21
CA PRO A 98 9.49 4.05 -6.76
C PRO A 98 8.91 5.22 -5.98
N LEU A 99 8.99 6.42 -6.52
CA LEU A 99 8.47 7.63 -5.87
C LEU A 99 6.95 7.55 -5.71
N ILE A 100 6.26 7.10 -6.75
CA ILE A 100 4.81 6.94 -6.73
C ILE A 100 4.42 5.84 -5.73
N CYS A 101 5.13 4.72 -5.72
CA CYS A 101 4.86 3.63 -4.79
C CYS A 101 4.99 4.07 -3.33
N GLU A 102 6.06 4.80 -3.01
CA GLU A 102 6.27 5.32 -1.66
C GLU A 102 5.17 6.29 -1.26
N GLN A 103 4.78 7.16 -2.18
CA GLN A 103 3.74 8.15 -1.92
C GLN A 103 2.38 7.49 -1.69
N LEU A 104 2.00 6.54 -2.55
CA LEU A 104 0.73 5.82 -2.41
C LEU A 104 0.68 5.01 -1.12
N TYR A 105 1.79 4.38 -0.75
CA TYR A 105 1.87 3.61 0.48
C TYR A 105 1.65 4.52 1.71
N ASP A 106 2.33 5.66 1.76
CA ASP A 106 2.18 6.56 2.90
C ASP A 106 0.78 7.19 2.95
N LEU A 107 0.20 7.52 1.81
CA LEU A 107 -1.19 8.02 1.76
C LEU A 107 -2.17 6.97 2.28
N ALA A 108 -1.98 5.71 1.88
CA ALA A 108 -2.81 4.61 2.37
C ALA A 108 -2.62 4.40 3.87
N MET A 109 -1.38 4.48 4.33
CA MET A 109 -1.05 4.31 5.75
C MET A 109 -1.68 5.40 6.61
N MET A 110 -1.67 6.66 6.13
CA MET A 110 -2.21 7.79 6.86
C MET A 110 -3.72 7.69 7.11
N SER A 111 -4.45 7.01 6.23
CA SER A 111 -5.88 6.76 6.44
C SER A 111 -6.13 5.67 7.49
N HIS A 112 -5.10 4.91 7.86
CA HIS A 112 -5.16 3.80 8.78
C HIS A 112 -4.56 4.14 10.15
N LYS A 113 -3.42 4.82 10.17
CA LYS A 113 -2.74 5.24 11.39
C LYS A 113 -1.83 6.44 11.10
N GLN A 114 -1.35 7.09 12.15
CA GLN A 114 -0.44 8.22 12.00
C GLN A 114 0.95 7.73 11.58
N LEU A 115 1.61 8.51 10.74
CA LEU A 115 3.01 8.27 10.42
C LEU A 115 3.88 8.68 11.61
N SER A 116 4.99 7.97 11.79
CA SER A 116 5.99 8.37 12.78
C SER A 116 6.62 9.72 12.35
N PRO A 117 7.28 10.45 13.27
CA PRO A 117 7.94 11.70 12.90
C PRO A 117 8.93 11.56 11.73
N ASP A 118 9.72 10.47 11.72
CA ASP A 118 10.66 10.22 10.63
C ASP A 118 9.96 9.93 9.31
N GLU A 119 8.90 9.12 9.36
CA GLU A 119 8.08 8.83 8.19
C GLU A 119 7.42 10.09 7.65
N MET A 120 6.93 10.94 8.53
CA MET A 120 6.30 12.21 8.14
C MET A 120 7.31 13.16 7.48
N THR A 121 8.52 13.22 8.01
CA THR A 121 9.58 14.05 7.42
C THR A 121 9.88 13.59 5.99
N ARG A 122 10.02 12.30 5.78
CA ARG A 122 10.26 11.75 4.45
C ARG A 122 9.07 11.97 3.52
N PHE A 123 7.86 11.84 4.04
CA PHE A 123 6.65 12.08 3.27
C PHE A 123 6.57 13.53 2.78
N VAL A 124 6.86 14.50 3.64
CA VAL A 124 6.84 15.92 3.28
C VAL A 124 7.91 16.21 2.21
N GLN A 125 9.13 15.70 2.39
CA GLN A 125 10.19 15.89 1.41
C GLN A 125 9.84 15.32 0.05
N ARG A 126 9.29 14.10 0.05
CA ARG A 126 8.87 13.44 -1.19
C ARG A 126 7.71 14.17 -1.85
N SER A 127 6.76 14.64 -1.06
CA SER A 127 5.63 15.42 -1.58
C SER A 127 6.11 16.68 -2.30
N ASN A 128 7.10 17.37 -1.74
CA ASN A 128 7.68 18.54 -2.37
C ASN A 128 8.43 18.21 -3.66
N GLU A 129 9.12 17.07 -3.70
CA GLU A 129 9.76 16.61 -4.93
C GLU A 129 8.74 16.40 -6.05
N ILE A 130 7.62 15.77 -5.71
CA ILE A 130 6.55 15.51 -6.66
C ILE A 130 5.96 16.82 -7.17
N LEU A 131 5.72 17.77 -6.28
CA LEU A 131 5.19 19.08 -6.66
C LEU A 131 6.16 19.84 -7.56
N LEU A 132 7.46 19.73 -7.31
CA LEU A 132 8.46 20.35 -8.16
C LEU A 132 8.45 19.77 -9.58
N MET A 133 8.21 18.48 -9.71
CA MET A 133 8.08 17.84 -11.02
C MET A 133 6.88 18.40 -11.79
N ILE A 134 5.78 18.67 -11.11
CA ILE A 134 4.57 19.23 -11.71
C ILE A 134 4.78 20.71 -12.08
N ALA A 135 5.56 21.43 -11.27
CA ALA A 135 5.79 22.86 -11.45
C ALA A 135 6.75 23.22 -12.60
N LYS A 136 7.45 22.22 -13.13
CA LYS A 136 8.39 22.44 -14.25
C LYS A 136 7.72 22.50 -15.59
#